data_5559949ee86b20890b07db564259d854
#
_entry.id   5559949ee86b20890b07db564259d854
#
_cell.length_a   1.000
_cell.length_b   1.000
_cell.length_c   1.000
_cell.angle_alpha   90.00
_cell.angle_beta   90.00
_cell.angle_gamma   90.00
#
_symmetry.space_group_name_H-M   'P 1'
#
loop_
_entity.id
_entity.type
_entity.pdbx_description
1 polymer ?
#
loop_
_entity_poly.entity_id
_entity_poly.type
_entity_poly.pdbx_seq_one_letter_code
_entity_poly.pdbx_strand_id
1 'polypeptide(L)'
;MRRILLKLSAAITLTLAAIFISASGASASSIMIIEAYARASATPTAAAGAAYVSVMNHAAEADTLVSAATPAARTAEIHMTETADGVMKMKAAGELEIPAMGRLEMKPGGHHIMLVGLKAPLRKGDEIEITLTFEKAGDVTVKVPVGGVAQGGHDHGASTGSGG
;
A
#
# COMPACT_ATOMS: atom_id res chain seq x y z
N MET A 1 1.97 -36.11 80.17
CA MET A 1 1.82 -34.65 80.20
C MET A 1 3.02 -34.03 79.45
N ARG A 2 2.92 -33.73 78.19
CA ARG A 2 3.85 -32.83 77.47
C ARG A 2 3.18 -32.36 76.21
N ARG A 3 2.85 -31.08 76.19
CA ARG A 3 2.25 -30.39 75.06
C ARG A 3 3.33 -30.06 74.02
N ILE A 4 3.25 -30.63 72.83
CA ILE A 4 4.10 -30.25 71.70
C ILE A 4 3.34 -29.25 70.87
N LEU A 5 3.79 -27.98 70.88
CA LEU A 5 3.30 -26.92 70.00
C LEU A 5 3.96 -27.10 68.66
N LEU A 6 3.16 -27.44 67.66
CA LEU A 6 3.57 -27.37 66.25
C LEU A 6 3.43 -25.94 65.77
N LYS A 7 4.54 -25.30 65.48
CA LYS A 7 4.57 -24.01 64.82
C LYS A 7 4.45 -24.24 63.30
N LEU A 8 3.30 -23.90 62.74
CA LEU A 8 3.13 -23.86 61.29
C LEU A 8 3.68 -22.52 60.78
N SER A 9 4.84 -22.56 60.14
CA SER A 9 5.36 -21.42 59.37
C SER A 9 4.81 -21.49 57.97
N ALA A 10 3.83 -20.63 57.65
CA ALA A 10 3.36 -20.43 56.32
C ALA A 10 4.31 -19.49 55.57
N ALA A 11 5.12 -20.06 54.69
CA ALA A 11 5.93 -19.31 53.75
C ALA A 11 5.02 -18.86 52.57
N ILE A 12 4.67 -17.60 52.59
CA ILE A 12 3.96 -16.96 51.43
C ILE A 12 5.03 -16.61 50.43
N THR A 13 5.20 -17.43 49.38
CA THR A 13 6.00 -17.12 48.21
C THR A 13 5.16 -16.22 47.32
N LEU A 14 5.45 -14.92 47.33
CA LEU A 14 4.89 -13.92 46.44
C LEU A 14 5.57 -14.04 45.08
N THR A 15 5.00 -14.79 44.15
CA THR A 15 5.43 -14.83 42.76
C THR A 15 5.01 -13.57 42.05
N LEU A 16 5.96 -12.65 41.86
CA LEU A 16 5.80 -11.43 41.07
C LEU A 16 5.78 -11.84 39.58
N ALA A 17 4.59 -12.07 39.01
CA ALA A 17 4.42 -12.25 37.58
C ALA A 17 4.66 -10.90 36.90
N ALA A 18 5.86 -10.73 36.34
CA ALA A 18 6.14 -9.58 35.47
C ALA A 18 5.30 -9.72 34.18
N ILE A 19 4.20 -8.98 34.11
CA ILE A 19 3.43 -8.82 32.88
C ILE A 19 4.25 -7.94 31.96
N PHE A 20 4.96 -8.53 31.01
CA PHE A 20 5.53 -7.82 29.88
C PHE A 20 4.37 -7.36 28.99
N ILE A 21 3.89 -6.16 29.22
CA ILE A 21 3.02 -5.46 28.27
C ILE A 21 3.93 -5.05 27.11
N SER A 22 3.98 -5.90 26.08
CA SER A 22 4.51 -5.50 24.78
C SER A 22 3.61 -4.40 24.24
N ALA A 23 3.97 -3.16 24.50
CA ALA A 23 3.40 -2.03 23.79
C ALA A 23 3.79 -2.18 22.33
N SER A 24 2.92 -2.79 21.51
CA SER A 24 2.97 -2.65 20.07
C SER A 24 2.72 -1.18 19.80
N GLY A 25 3.79 -0.39 19.79
CA GLY A 25 3.75 0.99 19.35
C GLY A 25 3.26 0.95 17.90
N ALA A 26 2.06 1.43 17.66
CA ALA A 26 1.64 1.79 16.32
C ALA A 26 2.59 2.92 15.88
N SER A 27 3.69 2.56 15.24
CA SER A 27 4.54 3.53 14.56
C SER A 27 3.67 4.17 13.52
N ALA A 28 3.40 5.46 13.66
CA ALA A 28 2.78 6.24 12.59
C ALA A 28 3.62 5.97 11.33
N SER A 29 2.96 5.44 10.30
CA SER A 29 3.66 5.11 9.05
C SER A 29 4.35 6.37 8.54
N SER A 30 5.64 6.28 8.30
CA SER A 30 6.41 7.35 7.66
C SER A 30 6.04 7.54 6.20
N ILE A 31 5.30 6.58 5.64
CA ILE A 31 4.79 6.60 4.28
C ILE A 31 3.42 7.24 4.26
N MET A 32 3.26 8.28 3.45
CA MET A 32 2.00 8.94 3.16
C MET A 32 1.59 8.72 1.70
N ILE A 33 0.35 8.30 1.49
CA ILE A 33 -0.22 8.21 0.14
C ILE A 33 -0.63 9.62 -0.30
N ILE A 34 -0.04 10.10 -1.40
CA ILE A 34 -0.34 11.42 -1.99
C ILE A 34 -1.49 11.32 -2.95
N GLU A 35 -1.48 10.27 -3.79
CA GLU A 35 -2.46 10.04 -4.84
C GLU A 35 -2.58 8.53 -5.07
N ALA A 36 -3.79 8.07 -5.36
CA ALA A 36 -4.04 6.72 -5.80
C ALA A 36 -5.25 6.69 -6.74
N TYR A 37 -5.13 5.99 -7.86
CA TYR A 37 -6.25 5.72 -8.75
C TYR A 37 -6.01 4.45 -9.57
N ALA A 38 -7.09 3.81 -10.02
CA ALA A 38 -7.06 2.71 -10.98
C ALA A 38 -7.78 3.12 -12.27
N ARG A 39 -7.35 2.57 -13.40
CA ARG A 39 -8.02 2.79 -14.68
C ARG A 39 -9.23 1.86 -14.81
N ALA A 40 -10.35 2.39 -15.24
CA ALA A 40 -11.50 1.57 -15.59
C ALA A 40 -11.14 0.57 -16.71
N SER A 41 -11.73 -0.62 -16.64
CA SER A 41 -11.58 -1.64 -17.66
C SER A 41 -12.09 -1.17 -19.00
N ALA A 42 -11.30 -1.38 -20.05
CA ALA A 42 -11.69 -0.99 -21.41
C ALA A 42 -12.84 -1.85 -21.94
N THR A 43 -12.97 -3.09 -21.46
CA THR A 43 -14.00 -4.04 -21.85
C THR A 43 -14.61 -4.73 -20.64
N PRO A 44 -15.86 -5.21 -20.72
CA PRO A 44 -16.49 -5.99 -19.62
C PRO A 44 -15.80 -7.31 -19.30
N THR A 45 -14.94 -7.79 -20.18
CA THR A 45 -14.21 -9.07 -20.05
C THR A 45 -12.72 -8.85 -19.80
N ALA A 46 -12.30 -7.63 -19.45
CA ALA A 46 -10.89 -7.36 -19.16
C ALA A 46 -10.39 -8.22 -17.98
N ALA A 47 -9.36 -9.01 -18.26
CA ALA A 47 -8.74 -9.87 -17.25
C ALA A 47 -7.60 -9.17 -16.49
N ALA A 48 -7.20 -7.98 -16.92
CA ALA A 48 -6.13 -7.21 -16.32
C ALA A 48 -6.51 -5.73 -16.22
N GLY A 49 -5.90 -5.04 -15.25
CA GLY A 49 -6.05 -3.62 -15.00
C GLY A 49 -4.74 -2.98 -14.54
N ALA A 50 -4.75 -1.68 -14.41
CA ALA A 50 -3.61 -0.93 -13.90
C ALA A 50 -4.06 0.05 -12.82
N ALA A 51 -3.27 0.14 -11.75
CA ALA A 51 -3.40 1.14 -10.71
C ALA A 51 -2.09 1.92 -10.56
N TYR A 52 -2.23 3.14 -10.09
CA TYR A 52 -1.13 4.08 -9.92
C TYR A 52 -1.22 4.64 -8.51
N VAL A 53 -0.09 4.65 -7.81
CA VAL A 53 -0.01 5.18 -6.45
C VAL A 53 1.22 6.07 -6.35
N SER A 54 1.05 7.25 -5.80
CA SER A 54 2.16 8.14 -5.45
C SER A 54 2.28 8.21 -3.94
N VAL A 55 3.49 8.02 -3.44
CA VAL A 55 3.79 7.99 -2.01
C VAL A 55 4.91 8.97 -1.66
N MET A 56 4.83 9.55 -0.46
CA MET A 56 5.89 10.34 0.15
C MET A 56 6.45 9.59 1.35
N ASN A 57 7.76 9.49 1.42
CA ASN A 57 8.47 9.02 2.59
C ASN A 57 8.90 10.21 3.46
N HIS A 58 8.36 10.32 4.66
CA HIS A 58 8.70 11.36 5.65
C HIS A 58 9.79 10.92 6.64
N ALA A 59 10.34 9.71 6.47
CA ALA A 59 11.45 9.25 7.29
C ALA A 59 12.78 9.88 6.86
N ALA A 60 13.71 9.97 7.80
CA ALA A 60 15.10 10.36 7.54
C ALA A 60 15.92 9.26 6.84
N GLU A 61 15.34 8.10 6.60
CA GLU A 61 15.94 6.97 5.90
C GLU A 61 15.10 6.57 4.68
N ALA A 62 15.76 6.05 3.67
CA ALA A 62 15.07 5.45 2.53
C ALA A 62 14.25 4.22 2.96
N ASP A 63 13.15 3.97 2.27
CA ASP A 63 12.34 2.76 2.39
C ASP A 63 12.18 2.12 1.02
N THR A 64 11.67 0.91 0.96
CA THR A 64 11.51 0.15 -0.29
C THR A 64 10.09 -0.38 -0.39
N LEU A 65 9.39 -0.11 -1.50
CA LEU A 65 8.16 -0.79 -1.83
C LEU A 65 8.50 -2.18 -2.39
N VAL A 66 8.17 -3.21 -1.64
CA VAL A 66 8.53 -4.62 -1.93
C VAL A 66 7.45 -5.32 -2.74
N SER A 67 6.18 -5.09 -2.42
CA SER A 67 5.08 -5.78 -3.07
C SER A 67 3.76 -5.01 -2.99
N ALA A 68 2.79 -5.45 -3.78
CA ALA A 68 1.43 -5.00 -3.74
C ALA A 68 0.46 -6.19 -3.75
N ALA A 69 -0.69 -6.06 -3.10
CA ALA A 69 -1.75 -7.05 -3.08
C ALA A 69 -3.13 -6.38 -3.15
N THR A 70 -4.13 -7.07 -3.67
CA THR A 70 -5.51 -6.58 -3.73
C THR A 70 -6.51 -7.74 -3.72
N PRO A 71 -7.65 -7.60 -3.04
CA PRO A 71 -8.75 -8.56 -3.17
C PRO A 71 -9.44 -8.50 -4.53
N ALA A 72 -9.28 -7.43 -5.32
CA ALA A 72 -9.95 -7.24 -6.62
C ALA A 72 -9.34 -8.07 -7.77
N ALA A 73 -8.12 -8.59 -7.62
CA ALA A 73 -7.42 -9.39 -8.61
C ALA A 73 -6.79 -10.63 -7.98
N ARG A 74 -6.30 -11.55 -8.82
CA ARG A 74 -5.56 -12.72 -8.35
C ARG A 74 -4.16 -12.35 -7.89
N THR A 75 -3.47 -11.48 -8.65
CA THR A 75 -2.16 -10.92 -8.30
C THR A 75 -2.11 -9.43 -8.60
N ALA A 76 -1.29 -8.70 -7.83
CA ALA A 76 -0.90 -7.34 -8.11
C ALA A 76 0.63 -7.29 -8.18
N GLU A 77 1.17 -6.79 -9.28
CA GLU A 77 2.60 -6.85 -9.59
C GLU A 77 3.11 -5.44 -9.92
N ILE A 78 4.29 -5.10 -9.42
CA ILE A 78 4.92 -3.82 -9.74
C ILE A 78 5.59 -3.94 -11.09
N HIS A 79 5.12 -3.15 -12.06
CA HIS A 79 5.61 -3.14 -13.43
C HIS A 79 6.14 -1.75 -13.81
N MET A 80 6.95 -1.73 -14.84
CA MET A 80 7.45 -0.54 -15.50
C MET A 80 7.20 -0.64 -17.00
N THR A 81 6.73 0.47 -17.58
CA THR A 81 6.66 0.62 -19.05
C THR A 81 7.89 1.37 -19.52
N GLU A 82 8.60 0.82 -20.48
CA GLU A 82 9.71 1.45 -21.18
C GLU A 82 9.39 1.58 -22.68
N THR A 83 9.86 2.66 -23.27
CA THR A 83 9.82 2.81 -24.73
C THR A 83 11.24 2.60 -25.25
N ALA A 84 11.45 1.53 -26.00
CA ALA A 84 12.71 1.25 -26.69
C ALA A 84 12.42 1.09 -28.18
N ASP A 85 13.14 1.82 -29.02
CA ASP A 85 13.01 1.80 -30.48
C ASP A 85 11.58 2.10 -30.97
N GLY A 86 10.85 2.98 -30.29
CA GLY A 86 9.45 3.32 -30.59
C GLY A 86 8.42 2.26 -30.17
N VAL A 87 8.86 1.18 -29.52
CA VAL A 87 7.99 0.10 -29.01
C VAL A 87 7.87 0.21 -27.51
N MET A 88 6.64 0.25 -27.01
CA MET A 88 6.36 0.17 -25.57
C MET A 88 6.48 -1.28 -25.09
N LYS A 89 7.33 -1.51 -24.10
CA LYS A 89 7.50 -2.81 -23.43
C LYS A 89 7.19 -2.67 -21.96
N MET A 90 6.41 -3.59 -21.43
CA MET A 90 6.16 -3.73 -19.99
C MET A 90 7.05 -4.84 -19.44
N LYS A 91 7.67 -4.59 -18.29
CA LYS A 91 8.46 -5.58 -17.54
C LYS A 91 8.16 -5.47 -16.06
N ALA A 92 8.35 -6.56 -15.33
CA ALA A 92 8.35 -6.48 -13.87
C ALA A 92 9.45 -5.53 -13.41
N ALA A 93 9.10 -4.59 -12.54
CA ALA A 93 10.04 -3.60 -12.01
C ALA A 93 10.74 -4.11 -10.75
N GLY A 94 10.17 -5.13 -10.08
CA GLY A 94 10.66 -5.58 -8.79
C GLY A 94 10.40 -4.56 -7.69
N GLU A 95 11.35 -4.45 -6.78
CA GLU A 95 11.30 -3.53 -5.65
C GLU A 95 11.62 -2.10 -6.08
N LEU A 96 10.97 -1.11 -5.46
CA LEU A 96 11.17 0.30 -5.77
C LEU A 96 11.61 1.06 -4.52
N GLU A 97 12.82 1.61 -4.57
CA GLU A 97 13.35 2.48 -3.50
C GLU A 97 12.60 3.81 -3.46
N ILE A 98 12.31 4.27 -2.25
CA ILE A 98 11.75 5.58 -1.95
C ILE A 98 12.78 6.34 -1.10
N PRO A 99 13.45 7.35 -1.62
CA PRO A 99 14.48 8.07 -0.90
C PRO A 99 13.99 8.64 0.43
N ALA A 100 14.91 8.85 1.37
CA ALA A 100 14.63 9.61 2.58
C ALA A 100 14.05 10.99 2.23
N MET A 101 12.98 11.40 2.90
CA MET A 101 12.27 12.66 2.64
C MET A 101 11.87 12.83 1.15
N GLY A 102 11.78 11.73 0.41
CA GLY A 102 11.54 11.68 -1.01
C GLY A 102 10.19 11.04 -1.37
N ARG A 103 9.92 10.92 -2.66
CA ARG A 103 8.69 10.33 -3.15
C ARG A 103 8.91 9.32 -4.27
N LEU A 104 8.00 8.37 -4.37
CA LEU A 104 7.80 7.50 -5.52
C LEU A 104 6.50 7.93 -6.21
N GLU A 105 6.56 8.15 -7.52
CA GLU A 105 5.40 8.50 -8.34
C GLU A 105 5.18 7.43 -9.40
N MET A 106 4.02 6.80 -9.37
CA MET A 106 3.56 5.91 -10.43
C MET A 106 2.65 6.66 -11.39
N LYS A 107 2.88 6.45 -12.70
CA LYS A 107 2.12 7.14 -13.76
C LYS A 107 2.07 6.32 -15.05
N PRO A 108 1.08 6.57 -15.92
CA PRO A 108 1.03 5.97 -17.24
C PRO A 108 2.34 6.18 -18.02
N GLY A 109 2.84 5.11 -18.63
CA GLY A 109 4.12 5.14 -19.32
C GLY A 109 5.37 5.00 -18.41
N GLY A 110 5.17 4.85 -17.12
CA GLY A 110 6.20 4.60 -16.11
C GLY A 110 5.87 3.40 -15.23
N HIS A 111 6.19 3.52 -13.93
CA HIS A 111 5.83 2.52 -12.95
C HIS A 111 4.31 2.47 -12.72
N HIS A 112 3.80 1.27 -12.51
CA HIS A 112 2.38 1.02 -12.21
C HIS A 112 2.22 -0.33 -11.51
N ILE A 113 1.08 -0.50 -10.87
CA ILE A 113 0.67 -1.79 -10.30
C ILE A 113 -0.23 -2.47 -11.33
N MET A 114 0.27 -3.57 -11.90
CA MET A 114 -0.47 -4.43 -12.82
C MET A 114 -1.38 -5.35 -12.03
N LEU A 115 -2.68 -5.27 -12.25
CA LEU A 115 -3.68 -6.13 -11.64
C LEU A 115 -3.99 -7.28 -12.60
N VAL A 116 -3.59 -8.50 -12.24
CA VAL A 116 -3.72 -9.68 -13.12
C VAL A 116 -4.79 -10.62 -12.59
N GLY A 117 -5.66 -11.06 -13.46
CA GLY A 117 -6.78 -11.92 -13.12
C GLY A 117 -7.82 -11.19 -12.29
N LEU A 118 -8.31 -10.07 -12.82
CA LEU A 118 -9.42 -9.32 -12.21
C LEU A 118 -10.61 -10.24 -11.95
N LYS A 119 -11.19 -10.18 -10.75
CA LYS A 119 -12.38 -10.94 -10.37
C LYS A 119 -13.67 -10.36 -10.96
N ALA A 120 -13.65 -9.07 -11.24
CA ALA A 120 -14.70 -8.33 -11.94
C ALA A 120 -14.06 -7.16 -12.70
N PRO A 121 -14.68 -6.67 -13.79
CA PRO A 121 -14.19 -5.49 -14.49
C PRO A 121 -14.26 -4.27 -13.56
N LEU A 122 -13.22 -3.43 -13.61
CA LEU A 122 -13.17 -2.18 -12.87
C LEU A 122 -14.04 -1.15 -13.58
N ARG A 123 -15.05 -0.61 -12.91
CA ARG A 123 -15.98 0.38 -13.48
C ARG A 123 -15.66 1.76 -12.94
N LYS A 124 -15.80 2.78 -13.77
CA LYS A 124 -15.64 4.16 -13.32
C LYS A 124 -16.61 4.45 -12.16
N GLY A 125 -16.04 4.96 -11.04
CA GLY A 125 -16.79 5.26 -9.82
C GLY A 125 -16.71 4.13 -8.77
N ASP A 126 -16.22 2.95 -9.14
CA ASP A 126 -15.90 1.90 -8.15
C ASP A 126 -14.69 2.31 -7.31
N GLU A 127 -14.48 1.62 -6.20
CA GLU A 127 -13.30 1.72 -5.35
C GLU A 127 -12.75 0.32 -5.10
N ILE A 128 -11.44 0.15 -5.16
CA ILE A 128 -10.75 -1.08 -4.79
C ILE A 128 -9.76 -0.82 -3.67
N GLU A 129 -9.43 -1.83 -2.89
CA GLU A 129 -8.36 -1.76 -1.90
C GLU A 129 -7.07 -2.33 -2.48
N ILE A 130 -5.96 -1.64 -2.22
CA ILE A 130 -4.61 -2.14 -2.51
C ILE A 130 -3.79 -2.04 -1.23
N THR A 131 -3.16 -3.14 -0.84
CA THR A 131 -2.18 -3.18 0.23
C THR A 131 -0.79 -3.11 -0.39
N LEU A 132 -0.02 -2.11 0.01
CA LEU A 132 1.37 -1.91 -0.36
C LEU A 132 2.24 -2.36 0.81
N THR A 133 3.20 -3.24 0.56
CA THR A 133 4.15 -3.71 1.57
C THR A 133 5.47 -2.99 1.40
N PHE A 134 5.87 -2.26 2.42
CA PHE A 134 7.16 -1.57 2.49
C PHE A 134 8.11 -2.32 3.41
N GLU A 135 9.41 -2.26 3.12
CA GLU A 135 10.44 -2.97 3.91
C GLU A 135 10.48 -2.51 5.37
N LYS A 136 10.41 -1.19 5.60
CA LYS A 136 10.51 -0.59 6.94
C LYS A 136 9.15 -0.17 7.49
N ALA A 137 8.34 0.49 6.68
CA ALA A 137 7.03 0.98 7.13
C ALA A 137 5.97 -0.12 7.26
N GLY A 138 6.21 -1.32 6.69
CA GLY A 138 5.26 -2.43 6.70
C GLY A 138 4.09 -2.23 5.74
N ASP A 139 2.94 -2.78 6.07
CA ASP A 139 1.77 -2.78 5.21
C ASP A 139 0.96 -1.49 5.33
N VAL A 140 0.68 -0.86 4.19
CA VAL A 140 -0.19 0.30 4.07
C VAL A 140 -1.32 -0.02 3.10
N THR A 141 -2.54 -0.09 3.59
CA THR A 141 -3.73 -0.32 2.75
C THR A 141 -4.32 1.01 2.34
N VAL A 142 -4.59 1.16 1.05
CA VAL A 142 -5.14 2.37 0.44
C VAL A 142 -6.40 2.03 -0.36
N LYS A 143 -7.40 2.90 -0.25
CA LYS A 143 -8.60 2.90 -1.09
C LYS A 143 -8.28 3.63 -2.39
N VAL A 144 -8.50 2.94 -3.50
CA VAL A 144 -8.10 3.38 -4.84
C VAL A 144 -9.35 3.56 -5.68
N PRO A 145 -9.76 4.80 -5.96
CA PRO A 145 -10.91 5.06 -6.82
C PRO A 145 -10.61 4.64 -8.26
N VAL A 146 -11.62 4.08 -8.91
CA VAL A 146 -11.56 3.72 -10.33
C VAL A 146 -11.98 4.90 -11.18
N GLY A 147 -11.04 5.46 -11.95
CA GLY A 147 -11.26 6.58 -12.84
C GLY A 147 -11.68 6.15 -14.25
N GLY A 148 -11.84 7.14 -15.15
CA GLY A 148 -12.07 6.86 -16.56
C GLY A 148 -10.86 6.23 -17.26
N VAL A 149 -11.08 5.56 -18.39
CA VAL A 149 -10.01 4.89 -19.20
C VAL A 149 -8.90 5.84 -19.64
N ALA A 150 -9.17 7.15 -19.68
CA ALA A 150 -8.23 8.19 -20.12
C ALA A 150 -7.56 8.96 -18.94
N GLN A 151 -7.82 8.59 -17.69
CA GLN A 151 -7.22 9.28 -16.56
C GLN A 151 -5.74 8.95 -16.45
N GLY A 152 -4.92 9.84 -16.94
CA GLY A 152 -3.47 9.82 -17.02
C GLY A 152 -2.90 11.15 -17.46
N GLY A 153 -3.74 12.17 -17.57
CA GLY A 153 -3.35 13.56 -17.80
C GLY A 153 -4.15 14.45 -16.86
N HIS A 154 -3.51 15.41 -16.26
CA HIS A 154 -4.15 16.44 -15.45
C HIS A 154 -5.26 17.10 -16.29
N ASP A 155 -6.52 16.96 -15.90
CA ASP A 155 -7.57 17.85 -16.34
C ASP A 155 -7.25 19.26 -15.80
N HIS A 156 -6.43 19.99 -16.55
CA HIS A 156 -6.44 21.43 -16.45
C HIS A 156 -7.79 21.88 -16.98
N GLY A 157 -8.71 22.13 -16.05
CA GLY A 157 -10.01 22.69 -16.36
C GLY A 157 -9.86 23.85 -17.34
N ALA A 158 -10.33 23.66 -18.55
CA ALA A 158 -10.54 24.74 -19.49
C ALA A 158 -11.57 25.68 -18.87
N SER A 159 -11.10 26.74 -18.24
CA SER A 159 -11.88 27.92 -17.94
C SER A 159 -12.29 28.53 -19.29
N THR A 160 -13.46 28.20 -19.77
CA THR A 160 -14.13 28.95 -20.82
C THR A 160 -14.55 30.28 -20.21
N GLY A 161 -13.66 31.28 -20.30
CA GLY A 161 -14.00 32.68 -20.15
C GLY A 161 -14.92 33.09 -21.31
N SER A 162 -16.21 33.12 -21.06
CA SER A 162 -17.18 33.83 -21.90
C SER A 162 -16.96 35.31 -21.64
N GLY A 163 -16.29 36.00 -22.58
CA GLY A 163 -16.33 37.45 -22.73
C GLY A 163 -17.38 37.79 -23.76
N GLY A 164 -18.45 38.46 -23.32
CA GLY A 164 -19.43 39.12 -24.17
C GLY A 164 -18.98 40.52 -24.53
#